data_5d3314ca25a96252353ed9ea79a5a2a9
#
_entry.id   5d3314ca25a96252353ed9ea79a5a2a9
#
_cell.length_a   1.000
_cell.length_b   1.000
_cell.length_c   1.000
_cell.angle_alpha   90.00
_cell.angle_beta   90.00
_cell.angle_gamma   90.00
#
_symmetry.space_group_name_H-M   'P 1'
#
loop_
_entity.id
_entity.type
_entity.pdbx_description
1 polymer ?
#
loop_
_entity_poly.entity_id
_entity_poly.type
_entity_poly.pdbx_seq_one_letter_code
_entity_poly.pdbx_strand_id
1 'polypeptide(L)' 'MLKEGMFIQERYEIVDKIGSGGMADVYKAKDHKLNRFVAVKVLKSEFREDTAF' A
#
# COMPACT_ATOMS: atom_id res chain seq x y z
N MET A 1 -8.97 -3.50 1.89
CA MET A 1 -7.71 -4.02 2.44
C MET A 1 -6.90 -4.67 1.34
N LEU A 2 -5.61 -4.41 1.31
CA LEU A 2 -4.75 -4.96 0.26
C LEU A 2 -4.32 -6.37 0.62
N LYS A 3 -4.16 -7.20 -0.39
CA LYS A 3 -3.74 -8.58 -0.23
C LYS A 3 -2.60 -8.86 -1.19
N GLU A 4 -1.82 -9.91 -0.86
CA GLU A 4 -0.73 -10.33 -1.74
C GLU A 4 -1.28 -10.62 -3.13
N GLY A 5 -0.55 -10.17 -4.12
CA GLY A 5 -0.94 -10.36 -5.52
C GLY A 5 -1.82 -9.29 -6.10
N MET A 6 -2.38 -8.41 -5.25
CA MET A 6 -3.17 -7.31 -5.78
C MET A 6 -2.28 -6.26 -6.43
N PHE A 7 -2.81 -5.62 -7.46
CA PHE A 7 -2.11 -4.55 -8.14
C PHE A 7 -2.76 -3.21 -7.87
N ILE A 8 -1.94 -2.19 -7.69
CA ILE A 8 -2.38 -0.81 -7.57
C ILE A 8 -1.95 -0.09 -8.83
N GLN A 9 -2.91 0.54 -9.51
CA GLN A 9 -2.65 1.30 -10.73
C GLN A 9 -1.93 0.46 -11.80
N GLU A 10 -2.13 -0.84 -11.77
CA GLU A 10 -1.54 -1.77 -12.75
C GLU A 10 -0.01 -1.67 -12.77
N ARG A 11 0.58 -1.23 -11.67
CA ARG A 11 2.02 -1.01 -11.61
C ARG A 11 2.64 -1.64 -10.37
N TYR A 12 1.98 -1.50 -9.22
CA TYR A 12 2.54 -1.94 -7.95
C TYR A 12 1.86 -3.22 -7.51
N GLU A 13 2.61 -4.28 -7.42
CA GLU A 13 2.09 -5.56 -6.94
C GLU A 13 2.37 -5.68 -5.46
N ILE A 14 1.34 -5.90 -4.67
CA ILE A 14 1.49 -6.08 -3.23
C ILE A 14 2.12 -7.45 -2.99
N VAL A 15 3.25 -7.47 -2.32
CA VAL A 15 3.95 -8.73 -2.06
C VAL A 15 3.94 -9.12 -0.59
N ASP A 16 3.80 -8.16 0.34
CA ASP A 16 3.79 -8.49 1.75
C ASP A 16 3.21 -7.33 2.55
N LYS A 17 2.70 -7.65 3.74
CA LYS A 17 2.29 -6.63 4.70
C LYS A 17 3.37 -6.55 5.75
N ILE A 18 4.07 -5.43 5.80
CA ILE A 18 5.25 -5.31 6.64
C ILE A 18 5.03 -4.49 7.91
N GLY A 19 3.87 -3.86 8.04
CA GLY A 19 3.59 -3.11 9.24
C GLY A 19 2.10 -2.88 9.40
N SER A 20 1.66 -2.77 10.65
CA SER A 20 0.26 -2.49 10.96
C SER A 20 0.22 -1.65 12.21
N GLY A 21 -0.38 -0.48 12.12
CA GLY A 21 -0.54 0.40 13.27
C GLY A 21 -1.97 0.84 13.40
N GLY A 22 -2.23 1.70 14.38
CA GLY A 22 -3.56 2.21 14.61
C GLY A 22 -4.07 3.08 13.48
N MET A 23 -3.17 3.76 12.77
CA MET A 23 -3.55 4.75 11.76
C MET A 23 -3.39 4.23 10.34
N ALA A 24 -2.49 3.29 10.12
CA ALA A 24 -2.18 2.86 8.76
C ALA A 24 -1.59 1.46 8.75
N ASP A 25 -1.73 0.82 7.60
CA ASP A 25 -1.02 -0.41 7.31
C ASP A 25 0.06 -0.10 6.28
N VAL A 26 1.18 -0.78 6.38
CA VAL A 26 2.30 -0.60 5.45
C VAL A 26 2.55 -1.90 4.72
N TYR A 27 2.62 -1.82 3.41
CA TYR A 27 2.84 -2.99 2.56
C TYR A 27 4.12 -2.83 1.77
N LYS A 28 4.75 -3.96 1.49
CA LYS A 28 5.84 -4.03 0.54
C LYS A 28 5.23 -4.33 -0.83
N ALA A 29 5.61 -3.56 -1.82
CA ALA A 29 5.10 -3.76 -3.16
C ALA A 29 6.24 -3.73 -4.16
N LYS A 30 6.07 -4.44 -5.26
CA LYS A 30 7.02 -4.39 -6.35
C LYS A 30 6.52 -3.42 -7.41
N ASP A 31 7.36 -2.47 -7.74
CA ASP A 31 7.10 -1.54 -8.83
C ASP A 31 7.57 -2.19 -10.12
N HIS A 32 6.61 -2.67 -10.91
CA HIS A 32 6.95 -3.39 -12.14
C HIS A 32 7.45 -2.48 -13.25
N LYS A 33 7.22 -1.19 -13.13
CA LYS A 33 7.69 -0.27 -14.14
C LYS A 33 9.18 0.03 -13.96
N LEU A 34 9.61 0.22 -12.73
CA LEU A 34 11.00 0.52 -12.41
C LEU A 34 11.75 -0.68 -11.86
N ASN A 35 11.07 -1.82 -11.73
CA ASN A 35 11.66 -3.08 -11.28
C ASN A 35 12.36 -2.92 -9.94
N ARG A 36 11.65 -2.36 -8.96
CA ARG A 36 12.19 -2.15 -7.62
C ARG A 36 11.08 -2.35 -6.59
N PHE A 37 11.46 -2.50 -5.32
CA PHE A 37 10.49 -2.59 -4.24
C PHE A 37 10.26 -1.23 -3.61
N VAL A 38 9.03 -1.00 -3.19
CA VAL A 38 8.63 0.24 -2.55
C VAL A 38 7.73 -0.07 -1.36
N ALA A 39 7.57 0.88 -0.46
CA ALA A 39 6.64 0.77 0.65
C ALA A 39 5.37 1.53 0.28
N VAL A 40 4.22 0.90 0.53
CA VAL A 40 2.93 1.51 0.29
C VAL A 40 2.22 1.65 1.63
N LYS A 41 1.90 2.87 2.01
CA LYS A 41 1.22 3.14 3.25
C LYS A 41 -0.25 3.40 2.96
N VAL A 42 -1.12 2.63 3.61
CA VAL A 42 -2.57 2.74 3.41
C VAL A 42 -3.18 3.21 4.72
N LEU A 43 -3.73 4.40 4.72
CA LEU A 43 -4.38 4.95 5.91
C LEU A 43 -5.71 4.23 6.15
N LYS A 44 -5.99 3.94 7.40
CA LYS A 44 -7.27 3.35 7.78
C LYS A 44 -8.36 4.39 7.59
N SER A 45 -9.58 3.92 7.31
CA SER A 45 -10.64 4.82 6.87
C SER A 45 -10.96 5.91 7.88
N GLU A 46 -10.83 5.63 9.17
CA GLU A 46 -11.13 6.64 10.18
C GLU A 46 -10.10 7.76 10.26
N PHE A 47 -8.97 7.60 9.58
CA PHE A 47 -7.92 8.62 9.53
C PHE A 47 -7.78 9.24 8.16
N ARG A 48 -8.67 8.89 7.24
CA ARG A 48 -8.66 9.50 5.93
C ARG A 48 -9.60 10.68 5.91
N GLU A 49 -9.11 11.78 5.40
CA GLU A 49 -9.92 12.97 5.22
C GLU A 49 -10.32 13.08 3.77
N ASP A 50 -11.54 13.50 3.53
CA ASP A 50 -12.02 13.65 2.16
C ASP A 50 -11.19 14.66 1.39
N THR A 51 -10.64 15.62 2.08
CA THR A 51 -9.92 16.73 1.44
C THR A 51 -8.45 16.78 1.78
N ALA A 52 -7.98 15.96 2.71
CA ALA A 52 -6.62 16.08 3.21
C ALA A 52 -5.63 15.30 2.39
N PHE A 53 -6.08 14.36 1.68
CA PHE A 53 -5.23 13.49 0.89
C PHE A 53 -5.63 13.51 -0.55
#